data_3c119d1126feebf0fb8ff37456501a07
#
_entry.id   3c119d1126feebf0fb8ff37456501a07
#
_cell.length_a   1.000
_cell.length_b   1.000
_cell.length_c   1.000
_cell.angle_alpha   90.00
_cell.angle_beta   90.00
_cell.angle_gamma   90.00
#
_symmetry.space_group_name_H-M   'P 1'
#
loop_
_entity.id
_entity.type
_entity.pdbx_description
1 polymer ?
#
loop_
_entity_poly.entity_id
_entity_poly.type
_entity_poly.pdbx_seq_one_letter_code
_entity_poly.pdbx_strand_id
1 'polypeptide(L)'
;MRRALLVIAALILLLPLRAGAEGVSDMYGALPDGVKDSLPDRLENDISENGESAVASLGAEYIASLAASALKAAFAYSVKPLAAVIGVLLLSALLNSAGAAAAGGEAVALSSAVSVTVTIFGAITPLFKLTSDTLSGIGLIMKGILPVMTGIYAMSGNITAASVNSTWLMLLLTFLETLTESLLMPLLCTCTGFIAVTTLSRFTGAPDMSGVSGELKKALTFLLAAAGTVFTTVMAHQTALAKSADSVALRSLKFASGNMIPVIGGALGEAADGYLAGVSLIRSASGTLAAAAVISYVLPALLKIAVLRAGLSAVAAGAEIMGRGKEAAVVREAGEVLGIAVALICTASVLSVIAVGVFAGSLPGG
;
A
#
# COMPACT_ATOMS: atom_id res chain seq x y z
N MET A 1 5.18 -13.90 5.41
CA MET A 1 3.92 -14.36 4.79
C MET A 1 2.71 -14.14 5.69
N ARG A 2 2.65 -14.66 6.94
CA ARG A 2 1.48 -14.52 7.82
C ARG A 2 1.05 -13.07 8.08
N ARG A 3 2.00 -12.13 8.26
CA ARG A 3 1.72 -10.69 8.46
C ARG A 3 1.21 -10.00 7.18
N ALA A 4 1.72 -10.33 6.01
CA ALA A 4 1.22 -9.79 4.74
C ALA A 4 -0.19 -10.31 4.43
N LEU A 5 -0.47 -11.58 4.71
CA LEU A 5 -1.81 -12.17 4.60
C LEU A 5 -2.80 -11.53 5.59
N LEU A 6 -2.37 -11.23 6.82
CA LEU A 6 -3.18 -10.53 7.82
C LEU A 6 -3.49 -9.08 7.39
N VAL A 7 -2.54 -8.39 6.76
CA VAL A 7 -2.76 -7.03 6.23
C VAL A 7 -3.75 -7.07 5.06
N ILE A 8 -3.63 -8.05 4.15
CA ILE A 8 -4.60 -8.23 3.05
C ILE A 8 -5.98 -8.58 3.61
N ALA A 9 -6.07 -9.47 4.60
CA ALA A 9 -7.33 -9.80 5.26
C ALA A 9 -7.93 -8.60 6.00
N ALA A 10 -7.11 -7.77 6.67
CA ALA A 10 -7.56 -6.56 7.32
C ALA A 10 -8.03 -5.50 6.29
N LEU A 11 -7.34 -5.36 5.15
CA LEU A 11 -7.76 -4.50 4.04
C LEU A 11 -9.12 -4.94 3.46
N ILE A 12 -9.34 -6.25 3.30
CA ILE A 12 -10.63 -6.80 2.82
C ILE A 12 -11.74 -6.56 3.86
N LEU A 13 -11.44 -6.63 5.15
CA LEU A 13 -12.41 -6.44 6.23
C LEU A 13 -12.82 -4.96 6.41
N LEU A 14 -12.03 -4.03 5.91
CA LEU A 14 -12.30 -2.58 5.96
C LEU A 14 -13.23 -2.08 4.84
N LEU A 15 -13.61 -2.94 3.88
CA LEU A 15 -14.51 -2.55 2.79
C LEU A 15 -15.94 -2.30 3.30
N PRO A 16 -16.50 -1.09 3.11
CA PRO A 16 -17.90 -0.82 3.43
C PRO A 16 -18.84 -1.52 2.44
N LEU A 17 -19.83 -2.23 2.93
CA LEU A 17 -20.65 -3.19 2.17
C LEU A 17 -21.95 -2.64 1.54
N ARG A 18 -22.18 -1.31 1.43
CA ARG A 18 -23.40 -0.75 0.79
C ARG A 18 -23.18 0.58 0.07
N ALA A 19 -23.79 0.73 -1.10
CA ALA A 19 -23.52 1.74 -2.11
C ALA A 19 -24.78 2.42 -2.72
N GLY A 20 -24.67 3.68 -3.14
CA GLY A 20 -25.67 4.45 -3.92
C GLY A 20 -25.04 5.11 -5.18
N ALA A 21 -25.85 5.39 -6.21
CA ALA A 21 -25.43 5.44 -7.61
C ALA A 21 -24.84 6.74 -8.17
N GLU A 22 -25.25 7.93 -7.70
CA GLU A 22 -24.75 9.23 -8.21
C GLU A 22 -23.46 9.62 -7.47
N GLY A 23 -22.45 10.12 -8.16
CA GLY A 23 -21.12 10.42 -7.64
C GLY A 23 -20.09 9.31 -7.84
N VAL A 24 -20.51 8.06 -8.11
CA VAL A 24 -19.62 6.95 -8.47
C VAL A 24 -18.98 7.21 -9.83
N SER A 25 -19.75 7.74 -10.79
CA SER A 25 -19.27 8.11 -12.11
C SER A 25 -18.21 9.21 -12.06
N ASP A 26 -18.44 10.26 -11.26
CA ASP A 26 -17.48 11.35 -11.07
C ASP A 26 -16.20 10.84 -10.39
N MET A 27 -16.37 9.93 -9.42
CA MET A 27 -15.25 9.28 -8.74
C MET A 27 -14.43 8.43 -9.69
N TYR A 28 -15.06 7.59 -10.52
CA TYR A 28 -14.39 6.79 -11.52
C TYR A 28 -13.67 7.68 -12.55
N GLY A 29 -14.33 8.77 -12.99
CA GLY A 29 -13.74 9.78 -13.88
C GLY A 29 -12.48 10.44 -13.31
N ALA A 30 -12.43 10.64 -12.00
CA ALA A 30 -11.29 11.25 -11.29
C ALA A 30 -10.09 10.29 -11.07
N LEU A 31 -10.25 9.00 -11.34
CA LEU A 31 -9.15 8.03 -11.22
C LEU A 31 -8.14 8.22 -12.37
N PRO A 32 -6.83 8.11 -12.09
CA PRO A 32 -5.81 8.06 -13.13
C PRO A 32 -5.99 6.86 -14.07
N ASP A 33 -5.66 7.02 -15.36
CA ASP A 33 -5.88 5.97 -16.37
C ASP A 33 -5.21 4.64 -16.00
N GLY A 34 -3.97 4.65 -15.53
CA GLY A 34 -3.28 3.43 -15.09
C GLY A 34 -3.93 2.72 -13.88
N VAL A 35 -4.84 3.39 -13.18
CA VAL A 35 -5.65 2.79 -12.11
C VAL A 35 -6.94 2.22 -12.69
N LYS A 36 -7.56 2.89 -13.66
CA LYS A 36 -8.73 2.38 -14.37
C LYS A 36 -8.40 1.02 -15.04
N ASP A 37 -7.21 0.91 -15.64
CA ASP A 37 -6.71 -0.34 -16.23
C ASP A 37 -6.55 -1.49 -15.22
N SER A 38 -6.46 -1.19 -13.92
CA SER A 38 -6.39 -2.19 -12.84
C SER A 38 -7.75 -2.63 -12.31
N LEU A 39 -8.83 -1.95 -12.70
CA LEU A 39 -10.21 -2.27 -12.37
C LEU A 39 -10.86 -3.16 -13.46
N PRO A 40 -12.01 -3.81 -13.20
CA PRO A 40 -12.68 -4.64 -14.20
C PRO A 40 -13.10 -3.82 -15.43
N ASP A 41 -12.87 -4.32 -16.66
CA ASP A 41 -13.24 -3.65 -17.92
C ASP A 41 -14.75 -3.34 -18.03
N ARG A 42 -15.58 -4.11 -17.33
CA ARG A 42 -17.05 -3.92 -17.31
C ARG A 42 -17.50 -2.80 -16.36
N LEU A 43 -16.63 -2.36 -15.46
CA LEU A 43 -17.00 -1.44 -14.39
C LEU A 43 -17.50 -0.11 -14.93
N GLU A 44 -16.91 0.40 -16.00
CA GLU A 44 -17.31 1.66 -16.64
C GLU A 44 -18.76 1.59 -17.17
N ASN A 45 -19.10 0.50 -17.84
CA ASN A 45 -20.46 0.27 -18.37
C ASN A 45 -21.46 0.04 -17.21
N ASP A 46 -21.06 -0.77 -16.22
CA ASP A 46 -21.90 -1.07 -15.07
C ASP A 46 -22.18 0.19 -14.22
N ILE A 47 -21.21 1.10 -14.08
CA ILE A 47 -21.38 2.39 -13.41
C ILE A 47 -22.38 3.27 -14.16
N SER A 48 -22.34 3.27 -15.49
CA SER A 48 -23.26 4.09 -16.29
C SER A 48 -24.71 3.58 -16.25
N GLU A 49 -24.91 2.27 -16.08
CA GLU A 49 -26.23 1.65 -16.00
C GLU A 49 -26.78 1.63 -14.57
N ASN A 50 -25.98 1.22 -13.60
CA ASN A 50 -26.37 1.18 -12.19
C ASN A 50 -25.12 1.15 -11.28
N GLY A 51 -24.71 2.32 -10.81
CA GLY A 51 -23.52 2.47 -9.96
C GLY A 51 -23.53 1.66 -8.66
N GLU A 52 -24.71 1.31 -8.14
CA GLU A 52 -24.81 0.49 -6.93
C GLU A 52 -24.44 -0.98 -7.20
N SER A 53 -24.93 -1.55 -8.28
CA SER A 53 -24.58 -2.91 -8.69
C SER A 53 -23.12 -3.03 -9.15
N ALA A 54 -22.60 -1.98 -9.81
CA ALA A 54 -21.21 -1.89 -10.22
C ALA A 54 -20.26 -1.96 -9.01
N VAL A 55 -20.53 -1.18 -7.95
CA VAL A 55 -19.70 -1.19 -6.74
C VAL A 55 -19.89 -2.49 -5.94
N ALA A 56 -21.07 -3.08 -5.94
CA ALA A 56 -21.30 -4.40 -5.33
C ALA A 56 -20.47 -5.50 -6.00
N SER A 57 -20.19 -5.39 -7.31
CA SER A 57 -19.33 -6.30 -8.04
C SER A 57 -17.86 -6.28 -7.60
N LEU A 58 -17.40 -5.17 -6.98
CA LEU A 58 -16.05 -5.02 -6.41
C LEU A 58 -15.91 -5.69 -5.02
N GLY A 59 -16.81 -6.59 -4.66
CA GLY A 59 -16.82 -7.30 -3.39
C GLY A 59 -15.68 -8.30 -3.21
N ALA A 60 -15.79 -9.12 -2.16
CA ALA A 60 -14.75 -10.07 -1.76
C ALA A 60 -14.36 -11.06 -2.88
N GLU A 61 -15.32 -11.46 -3.73
CA GLU A 61 -15.08 -12.38 -4.84
C GLU A 61 -14.15 -11.78 -5.91
N TYR A 62 -14.39 -10.51 -6.27
CA TYR A 62 -13.50 -9.78 -7.18
C TYR A 62 -12.07 -9.68 -6.61
N ILE A 63 -11.94 -9.26 -5.35
CA ILE A 63 -10.62 -9.12 -4.70
C ILE A 63 -9.92 -10.49 -4.61
N ALA A 64 -10.65 -11.55 -4.33
CA ALA A 64 -10.09 -12.91 -4.32
C ALA A 64 -9.61 -13.34 -5.71
N SER A 65 -10.37 -13.08 -6.77
CA SER A 65 -9.98 -13.37 -8.16
C SER A 65 -8.76 -12.55 -8.59
N LEU A 66 -8.73 -11.26 -8.23
CA LEU A 66 -7.59 -10.37 -8.45
C LEU A 66 -6.34 -10.87 -7.71
N ALA A 67 -6.50 -11.27 -6.45
CA ALA A 67 -5.40 -11.82 -5.66
C ALA A 67 -4.85 -13.12 -6.27
N ALA A 68 -5.72 -14.00 -6.75
CA ALA A 68 -5.33 -15.25 -7.41
C ALA A 68 -4.56 -14.99 -8.72
N SER A 69 -5.07 -14.09 -9.56
CA SER A 69 -4.41 -13.71 -10.82
C SER A 69 -3.08 -13.01 -10.58
N ALA A 70 -3.04 -12.06 -9.66
CA ALA A 70 -1.84 -11.34 -9.27
C ALA A 70 -0.80 -12.28 -8.63
N LEU A 71 -1.22 -13.25 -7.83
CA LEU A 71 -0.34 -14.26 -7.25
C LEU A 71 0.29 -15.14 -8.34
N LYS A 72 -0.51 -15.61 -9.32
CA LYS A 72 0.00 -16.36 -10.47
C LYS A 72 1.03 -15.55 -11.26
N ALA A 73 0.76 -14.27 -11.52
CA ALA A 73 1.69 -13.37 -12.19
C ALA A 73 2.96 -13.12 -11.35
N ALA A 74 2.84 -13.00 -10.03
CA ALA A 74 3.96 -12.84 -9.12
C ALA A 74 4.88 -14.08 -9.09
N PHE A 75 4.31 -15.27 -9.09
CA PHE A 75 5.09 -16.52 -9.23
C PHE A 75 5.82 -16.58 -10.57
N ALA A 76 5.13 -16.32 -11.69
CA ALA A 76 5.73 -16.30 -13.01
C ALA A 76 6.90 -15.29 -13.11
N TYR A 77 6.73 -14.10 -12.55
CA TYR A 77 7.77 -13.08 -12.46
C TYR A 77 8.97 -13.56 -11.63
N SER A 78 8.73 -14.22 -10.51
CA SER A 78 9.77 -14.60 -9.54
C SER A 78 10.63 -15.77 -9.98
N VAL A 79 10.14 -16.63 -10.88
CA VAL A 79 10.89 -17.82 -11.35
C VAL A 79 12.25 -17.46 -11.95
N LYS A 80 12.30 -16.49 -12.84
CA LYS A 80 13.53 -16.12 -13.54
C LYS A 80 14.62 -15.59 -12.60
N PRO A 81 14.37 -14.59 -11.73
CA PRO A 81 15.38 -14.10 -10.79
C PRO A 81 15.78 -15.16 -9.76
N LEU A 82 14.84 -15.97 -9.25
CA LEU A 82 15.17 -17.05 -8.31
C LEU A 82 16.03 -18.13 -8.96
N ALA A 83 15.71 -18.55 -10.17
CA ALA A 83 16.51 -19.51 -10.92
C ALA A 83 17.94 -19.00 -11.16
N ALA A 84 18.11 -17.71 -11.45
CA ALA A 84 19.43 -17.10 -11.60
C ALA A 84 20.24 -17.15 -10.30
N VAL A 85 19.62 -16.79 -9.16
CA VAL A 85 20.28 -16.85 -7.85
C VAL A 85 20.65 -18.30 -7.47
N ILE A 86 19.71 -19.24 -7.68
CA ILE A 86 19.96 -20.68 -7.43
C ILE A 86 21.11 -21.18 -8.32
N GLY A 87 21.10 -20.83 -9.61
CA GLY A 87 22.13 -21.25 -10.55
C GLY A 87 23.52 -20.78 -10.15
N VAL A 88 23.64 -19.51 -9.72
CA VAL A 88 24.93 -18.96 -9.24
C VAL A 88 25.36 -19.63 -7.92
N LEU A 89 24.44 -19.91 -7.00
CA LEU A 89 24.75 -20.62 -5.76
C LEU A 89 25.19 -22.05 -6.00
N LEU A 90 24.55 -22.78 -6.90
CA LEU A 90 24.95 -24.14 -7.28
C LEU A 90 26.32 -24.15 -7.96
N LEU A 91 26.55 -23.23 -8.90
CA LEU A 91 27.86 -23.08 -9.54
C LEU A 91 28.95 -22.77 -8.51
N SER A 92 28.67 -21.86 -7.59
CA SER A 92 29.55 -21.52 -6.48
C SER A 92 29.86 -22.73 -5.59
N ALA A 93 28.86 -23.57 -5.29
CA ALA A 93 29.05 -24.78 -4.50
C ALA A 93 29.94 -25.80 -5.25
N LEU A 94 29.71 -25.99 -6.54
CA LEU A 94 30.53 -26.88 -7.38
C LEU A 94 31.97 -26.41 -7.48
N LEU A 95 32.19 -25.13 -7.74
CA LEU A 95 33.54 -24.55 -7.84
C LEU A 95 34.31 -24.68 -6.53
N ASN A 96 33.63 -24.48 -5.40
CA ASN A 96 34.27 -24.63 -4.09
C ASN A 96 34.60 -26.09 -3.78
N SER A 97 33.77 -27.05 -4.18
CA SER A 97 34.05 -28.47 -4.00
C SER A 97 35.22 -28.95 -4.88
N ALA A 98 35.33 -28.40 -6.08
CA ALA A 98 36.43 -28.69 -7.02
C ALA A 98 37.74 -27.96 -6.67
N GLY A 99 37.66 -26.76 -6.13
CA GLY A 99 38.81 -25.86 -5.89
C GLY A 99 39.36 -25.88 -4.45
N ALA A 100 38.73 -26.58 -3.52
CA ALA A 100 39.17 -26.63 -2.12
C ALA A 100 40.59 -27.28 -1.95
N ALA A 101 41.08 -27.95 -2.98
CA ALA A 101 42.41 -28.58 -3.01
C ALA A 101 43.47 -27.74 -3.79
N ALA A 102 43.13 -26.63 -4.43
CA ALA A 102 44.02 -25.85 -5.27
C ALA A 102 44.33 -24.47 -4.66
N ALA A 103 45.53 -23.94 -4.96
CA ALA A 103 46.07 -22.67 -4.44
C ALA A 103 45.31 -21.39 -4.88
N GLY A 104 44.03 -21.48 -5.21
CA GLY A 104 43.16 -20.39 -5.67
C GLY A 104 41.84 -20.24 -4.90
N GLY A 105 41.67 -20.92 -3.76
CA GLY A 105 40.40 -20.97 -3.03
C GLY A 105 39.82 -19.60 -2.65
N GLU A 106 40.64 -18.63 -2.26
CA GLU A 106 40.19 -17.28 -1.90
C GLU A 106 39.68 -16.50 -3.15
N ALA A 107 40.33 -16.61 -4.29
CA ALA A 107 39.89 -15.96 -5.51
C ALA A 107 38.54 -16.53 -6.01
N VAL A 108 38.36 -17.83 -5.91
CA VAL A 108 37.09 -18.52 -6.22
C VAL A 108 35.98 -18.06 -5.26
N ALA A 109 36.27 -17.99 -3.99
CA ALA A 109 35.29 -17.52 -2.98
C ALA A 109 34.87 -16.07 -3.25
N LEU A 110 35.84 -15.18 -3.55
CA LEU A 110 35.54 -13.78 -3.85
C LEU A 110 34.72 -13.62 -5.14
N SER A 111 35.10 -14.33 -6.21
CA SER A 111 34.35 -14.28 -7.46
C SER A 111 32.92 -14.80 -7.31
N SER A 112 32.73 -15.84 -6.51
CA SER A 112 31.42 -16.36 -6.12
C SER A 112 30.59 -15.30 -5.39
N ALA A 113 31.15 -14.64 -4.38
CA ALA A 113 30.49 -13.59 -3.62
C ALA A 113 30.05 -12.44 -4.49
N VAL A 114 30.93 -11.96 -5.38
CA VAL A 114 30.61 -10.90 -6.35
C VAL A 114 29.48 -11.34 -7.29
N SER A 115 29.54 -12.55 -7.82
CA SER A 115 28.51 -13.08 -8.73
C SER A 115 27.13 -13.18 -8.05
N VAL A 116 27.07 -13.71 -6.82
CA VAL A 116 25.83 -13.78 -6.03
C VAL A 116 25.29 -12.38 -5.77
N THR A 117 26.15 -11.44 -5.36
CA THR A 117 25.75 -10.06 -5.07
C THR A 117 25.18 -9.37 -6.30
N VAL A 118 25.87 -9.43 -7.44
CA VAL A 118 25.42 -8.83 -8.71
C VAL A 118 24.08 -9.42 -9.15
N THR A 119 23.92 -10.74 -9.03
CA THR A 119 22.67 -11.43 -9.39
C THR A 119 21.51 -10.99 -8.50
N ILE A 120 21.74 -10.85 -7.20
CA ILE A 120 20.73 -10.37 -6.24
C ILE A 120 20.34 -8.90 -6.56
N PHE A 121 21.33 -8.03 -6.82
CA PHE A 121 21.07 -6.64 -7.19
C PHE A 121 20.22 -6.55 -8.46
N GLY A 122 20.52 -7.37 -9.48
CA GLY A 122 19.72 -7.45 -10.69
C GLY A 122 18.29 -7.90 -10.45
N ALA A 123 18.07 -8.75 -9.43
CA ALA A 123 16.75 -9.23 -9.05
C ALA A 123 15.92 -8.20 -8.27
N ILE A 124 16.55 -7.40 -7.38
CA ILE A 124 15.83 -6.50 -6.46
C ILE A 124 15.67 -5.07 -6.98
N THR A 125 16.60 -4.57 -7.80
CA THR A 125 16.54 -3.19 -8.33
C THR A 125 15.23 -2.88 -9.07
N PRO A 126 14.68 -3.74 -9.96
CA PRO A 126 13.38 -3.48 -10.58
C PRO A 126 12.22 -3.38 -9.59
N LEU A 127 12.34 -4.06 -8.43
CA LEU A 127 11.30 -4.03 -7.39
C LEU A 127 11.33 -2.73 -6.59
N PHE A 128 12.47 -2.06 -6.47
CA PHE A 128 12.52 -0.73 -5.87
C PHE A 128 11.82 0.30 -6.75
N LYS A 129 12.05 0.22 -8.07
CA LYS A 129 11.29 1.05 -9.01
C LYS A 129 9.79 0.77 -8.90
N LEU A 130 9.40 -0.51 -8.90
CA LEU A 130 8.00 -0.90 -8.71
C LEU A 130 7.42 -0.38 -7.38
N THR A 131 8.21 -0.38 -6.30
CA THR A 131 7.82 0.18 -5.00
C THR A 131 7.57 1.68 -5.10
N SER A 132 8.50 2.43 -5.69
CA SER A 132 8.37 3.88 -5.90
C SER A 132 7.16 4.22 -6.78
N ASP A 133 7.02 3.54 -7.92
CA ASP A 133 5.90 3.74 -8.85
C ASP A 133 4.55 3.45 -8.17
N THR A 134 4.50 2.40 -7.33
CA THR A 134 3.28 2.04 -6.58
C THR A 134 2.93 3.11 -5.54
N LEU A 135 3.91 3.62 -4.81
CA LEU A 135 3.69 4.66 -3.80
C LEU A 135 3.25 5.99 -4.42
N SER A 136 3.89 6.40 -5.52
CA SER A 136 3.48 7.59 -6.29
C SER A 136 2.07 7.41 -6.88
N GLY A 137 1.74 6.21 -7.36
CA GLY A 137 0.41 5.89 -7.87
C GLY A 137 -0.68 5.98 -6.79
N ILE A 138 -0.41 5.52 -5.56
CA ILE A 138 -1.33 5.73 -4.42
C ILE A 138 -1.57 7.24 -4.20
N GLY A 139 -0.51 8.05 -4.23
CA GLY A 139 -0.61 9.51 -4.12
C GLY A 139 -1.50 10.13 -5.21
N LEU A 140 -1.33 9.69 -6.46
CA LEU A 140 -2.15 10.15 -7.59
C LEU A 140 -3.62 9.75 -7.45
N ILE A 141 -3.91 8.51 -7.04
CA ILE A 141 -5.28 8.03 -6.74
C ILE A 141 -5.91 8.96 -5.71
N MET A 142 -5.23 9.20 -4.60
CA MET A 142 -5.77 10.02 -3.52
C MET A 142 -5.97 11.47 -3.93
N LYS A 143 -5.04 12.06 -4.70
CA LYS A 143 -5.17 13.43 -5.24
C LYS A 143 -6.37 13.56 -6.20
N GLY A 144 -6.68 12.53 -6.99
CA GLY A 144 -7.86 12.50 -7.86
C GLY A 144 -9.18 12.35 -7.09
N ILE A 145 -9.22 11.43 -6.14
CA ILE A 145 -10.43 11.08 -5.38
C ILE A 145 -10.81 12.17 -4.36
N LEU A 146 -9.83 12.83 -3.74
CA LEU A 146 -10.06 13.74 -2.61
C LEU A 146 -11.02 14.90 -2.93
N PRO A 147 -10.90 15.61 -4.07
CA PRO A 147 -11.83 16.69 -4.42
C PRO A 147 -13.27 16.20 -4.56
N VAL A 148 -13.48 15.06 -5.20
CA VAL A 148 -14.80 14.46 -5.39
C VAL A 148 -15.43 14.08 -4.04
N MET A 149 -14.68 13.38 -3.20
CA MET A 149 -15.12 13.02 -1.84
C MET A 149 -15.43 14.25 -1.00
N THR A 150 -14.63 15.31 -1.13
CA THR A 150 -14.88 16.58 -0.43
C THR A 150 -16.20 17.21 -0.88
N GLY A 151 -16.50 17.19 -2.19
CA GLY A 151 -17.77 17.68 -2.73
C GLY A 151 -18.96 16.90 -2.19
N ILE A 152 -18.92 15.56 -2.27
CA ILE A 152 -19.97 14.67 -1.72
C ILE A 152 -20.15 14.90 -0.23
N TYR A 153 -19.05 15.07 0.52
CA TYR A 153 -19.12 15.33 1.96
C TYR A 153 -19.74 16.69 2.30
N ALA A 154 -19.43 17.73 1.51
CA ALA A 154 -20.03 19.04 1.66
C ALA A 154 -21.55 19.03 1.37
N MET A 155 -21.99 18.27 0.36
CA MET A 155 -23.42 18.10 0.02
C MET A 155 -24.22 17.47 1.14
N SER A 156 -23.62 16.68 2.03
CA SER A 156 -24.27 16.11 3.22
C SER A 156 -24.45 17.13 4.36
N GLY A 157 -24.19 18.41 4.15
CA GLY A 157 -24.28 19.45 5.16
C GLY A 157 -23.07 19.58 6.09
N ASN A 158 -21.99 18.82 5.83
CA ASN A 158 -20.77 18.84 6.63
C ASN A 158 -19.68 19.70 5.97
N ILE A 159 -19.99 20.95 5.64
CA ILE A 159 -19.12 21.83 4.85
C ILE A 159 -17.81 22.11 5.59
N THR A 160 -17.85 22.40 6.88
CA THR A 160 -16.66 22.68 7.68
C THR A 160 -15.78 21.43 7.80
N ALA A 161 -16.39 20.27 8.07
CA ALA A 161 -15.65 19.02 8.11
C ALA A 161 -15.05 18.64 6.75
N ALA A 162 -15.76 18.90 5.65
CA ALA A 162 -15.26 18.66 4.29
C ALA A 162 -13.99 19.45 4.02
N SER A 163 -14.01 20.76 4.26
CA SER A 163 -12.87 21.64 4.01
C SER A 163 -11.67 21.34 4.90
N VAL A 164 -11.91 21.14 6.20
CA VAL A 164 -10.84 20.86 7.16
C VAL A 164 -10.21 19.49 6.88
N ASN A 165 -11.02 18.45 6.71
CA ASN A 165 -10.51 17.10 6.45
C ASN A 165 -9.75 17.01 5.13
N SER A 166 -10.24 17.66 4.05
CA SER A 166 -9.54 17.65 2.76
C SER A 166 -8.19 18.33 2.84
N THR A 167 -8.10 19.48 3.51
CA THR A 167 -6.85 20.23 3.69
C THR A 167 -5.82 19.39 4.45
N TRP A 168 -6.22 18.80 5.58
CA TRP A 168 -5.33 17.97 6.38
C TRP A 168 -4.91 16.70 5.66
N LEU A 169 -5.82 16.05 4.93
CA LEU A 169 -5.47 14.89 4.11
C LEU A 169 -4.46 15.23 3.03
N MET A 170 -4.64 16.35 2.31
CA MET A 170 -3.66 16.79 1.32
C MET A 170 -2.30 17.05 1.96
N LEU A 171 -2.26 17.71 3.12
CA LEU A 171 -1.00 17.93 3.84
C LEU A 171 -0.33 16.61 4.27
N LEU A 172 -1.11 15.68 4.84
CA LEU A 172 -0.59 14.38 5.27
C LEU A 172 -0.12 13.52 4.11
N LEU A 173 -0.85 13.52 2.98
CA LEU A 173 -0.45 12.80 1.77
C LEU A 173 0.83 13.39 1.19
N THR A 174 0.93 14.71 1.09
CA THR A 174 2.14 15.38 0.62
C THR A 174 3.32 15.11 1.56
N PHE A 175 3.09 15.12 2.86
CA PHE A 175 4.11 14.75 3.85
C PHE A 175 4.58 13.30 3.65
N LEU A 176 3.64 12.36 3.51
CA LEU A 176 3.96 10.94 3.31
C LEU A 176 4.72 10.70 2.00
N GLU A 177 4.29 11.35 0.90
CA GLU A 177 4.95 11.31 -0.40
C GLU A 177 6.39 11.84 -0.30
N THR A 178 6.56 13.04 0.29
CA THR A 178 7.88 13.65 0.49
C THR A 178 8.78 12.79 1.38
N LEU A 179 8.26 12.28 2.49
CA LEU A 179 9.00 11.39 3.38
C LEU A 179 9.46 10.12 2.65
N THR A 180 8.58 9.54 1.83
CA THR A 180 8.88 8.33 1.07
C THR A 180 9.94 8.58 0.01
N GLU A 181 9.78 9.60 -0.81
CA GLU A 181 10.69 9.87 -1.93
C GLU A 181 12.04 10.45 -1.47
N SER A 182 12.02 11.38 -0.52
CA SER A 182 13.23 12.09 -0.10
C SER A 182 14.03 11.38 0.97
N LEU A 183 13.42 10.49 1.75
CA LEU A 183 14.09 9.85 2.88
C LEU A 183 14.03 8.31 2.81
N LEU A 184 12.84 7.72 2.73
CA LEU A 184 12.70 6.27 2.88
C LEU A 184 13.27 5.50 1.68
N MET A 185 13.04 5.95 0.44
CA MET A 185 13.58 5.31 -0.76
C MET A 185 15.10 5.42 -0.87
N PRO A 186 15.76 6.59 -0.67
CA PRO A 186 17.22 6.66 -0.61
C PRO A 186 17.83 5.80 0.50
N LEU A 187 17.22 5.75 1.69
CA LEU A 187 17.68 4.88 2.76
C LEU A 187 17.55 3.40 2.41
N LEU A 188 16.48 2.99 1.72
CA LEU A 188 16.28 1.63 1.25
C LEU A 188 17.36 1.25 0.21
N CYS A 189 17.67 2.13 -0.71
CA CYS A 189 18.77 1.96 -1.67
C CYS A 189 20.12 1.87 -0.96
N THR A 190 20.34 2.69 0.06
CA THR A 190 21.56 2.65 0.89
C THR A 190 21.70 1.33 1.63
N CYS A 191 20.61 0.80 2.22
CA CYS A 191 20.60 -0.54 2.82
C CYS A 191 21.06 -1.60 1.84
N THR A 192 20.63 -1.50 0.58
CA THR A 192 21.04 -2.43 -0.46
C THR A 192 22.54 -2.31 -0.77
N GLY A 193 23.07 -1.09 -0.84
CA GLY A 193 24.51 -0.85 -1.00
C GLY A 193 25.34 -1.49 0.12
N PHE A 194 24.85 -1.42 1.37
CA PHE A 194 25.50 -2.07 2.50
C PHE A 194 25.51 -3.59 2.40
N ILE A 195 24.57 -4.24 1.70
CA ILE A 195 24.62 -5.68 1.44
C ILE A 195 25.89 -6.02 0.64
N ALA A 196 26.24 -5.23 -0.37
CA ALA A 196 27.46 -5.45 -1.14
C ALA A 196 28.72 -5.29 -0.28
N VAL A 197 28.76 -4.25 0.55
CA VAL A 197 29.89 -3.99 1.45
C VAL A 197 30.06 -5.10 2.49
N THR A 198 28.97 -5.51 3.15
CA THR A 198 29.01 -6.59 4.15
C THR A 198 29.37 -7.94 3.52
N THR A 199 28.92 -8.17 2.29
CA THR A 199 29.32 -9.36 1.53
C THR A 199 30.81 -9.37 1.31
N LEU A 200 31.34 -8.29 0.74
CA LEU A 200 32.77 -8.19 0.47
C LEU A 200 33.61 -8.37 1.74
N SER A 201 33.19 -7.72 2.83
CA SER A 201 33.82 -7.84 4.16
C SER A 201 33.91 -9.28 4.65
N ARG A 202 32.83 -10.06 4.54
CA ARG A 202 32.79 -11.47 4.97
C ARG A 202 33.75 -12.38 4.18
N PHE A 203 34.09 -12.01 2.96
CA PHE A 203 34.97 -12.79 2.08
C PHE A 203 36.43 -12.32 2.12
N THR A 204 36.68 -11.05 2.41
CA THR A 204 38.04 -10.46 2.44
C THR A 204 38.62 -10.38 3.86
N GLY A 205 37.86 -10.75 4.89
CA GLY A 205 38.29 -10.60 6.29
C GLY A 205 38.34 -9.16 6.79
N ALA A 206 37.77 -8.20 6.03
CA ALA A 206 37.62 -6.81 6.47
C ALA A 206 36.61 -6.71 7.64
N PRO A 207 36.58 -5.59 8.40
CA PRO A 207 35.65 -5.41 9.52
C PRO A 207 34.19 -5.62 9.10
N ASP A 208 33.43 -6.36 9.90
CA ASP A 208 32.02 -6.67 9.61
C ASP A 208 31.15 -5.41 9.77
N MET A 209 30.55 -4.97 8.68
CA MET A 209 29.65 -3.81 8.60
C MET A 209 28.17 -4.17 8.78
N SER A 210 27.85 -5.41 9.14
CA SER A 210 26.47 -5.89 9.32
C SER A 210 25.71 -5.13 10.40
N GLY A 211 26.43 -4.64 11.42
CA GLY A 211 25.85 -3.78 12.46
C GLY A 211 25.26 -2.49 11.91
N VAL A 212 25.96 -1.82 10.98
CA VAL A 212 25.50 -0.57 10.35
C VAL A 212 24.25 -0.83 9.51
N SER A 213 24.24 -1.89 8.71
CA SER A 213 23.06 -2.32 7.94
C SER A 213 21.86 -2.60 8.84
N GLY A 214 22.10 -3.25 9.99
CA GLY A 214 21.07 -3.54 10.99
C GLY A 214 20.44 -2.28 11.60
N GLU A 215 21.26 -1.31 12.00
CA GLU A 215 20.78 -0.04 12.55
C GLU A 215 20.02 0.79 11.50
N LEU A 216 20.46 0.80 10.25
CA LEU A 216 19.79 1.49 9.16
C LEU A 216 18.39 0.90 8.88
N LYS A 217 18.25 -0.43 8.91
CA LYS A 217 16.95 -1.13 8.80
C LYS A 217 16.02 -0.79 9.97
N LYS A 218 16.56 -0.71 11.20
CA LYS A 218 15.79 -0.29 12.40
C LYS A 218 15.31 1.15 12.26
N ALA A 219 16.20 2.06 11.82
CA ALA A 219 15.85 3.46 11.58
C ALA A 219 14.71 3.60 10.55
N LEU A 220 14.79 2.87 9.42
CA LEU A 220 13.72 2.81 8.41
C LEU A 220 12.40 2.34 9.00
N THR A 221 12.43 1.25 9.76
CA THR A 221 11.22 0.69 10.38
C THR A 221 10.64 1.64 11.41
N PHE A 222 11.48 2.31 12.19
CA PHE A 222 11.06 3.33 13.15
C PHE A 222 10.42 4.54 12.47
N LEU A 223 11.04 5.08 11.42
CA LEU A 223 10.50 6.21 10.66
C LEU A 223 9.14 5.88 10.05
N LEU A 224 9.00 4.67 9.50
CA LEU A 224 7.73 4.20 8.95
C LEU A 224 6.64 4.08 10.02
N ALA A 225 6.96 3.52 11.17
CA ALA A 225 6.03 3.41 12.30
C ALA A 225 5.65 4.79 12.85
N ALA A 226 6.62 5.70 12.98
CA ALA A 226 6.38 7.07 13.43
C ALA A 226 5.47 7.83 12.45
N ALA A 227 5.73 7.74 11.14
CA ALA A 227 4.88 8.36 10.12
C ALA A 227 3.44 7.84 10.18
N GLY A 228 3.25 6.51 10.31
CA GLY A 228 1.93 5.90 10.48
C GLY A 228 1.21 6.37 11.74
N THR A 229 1.94 6.49 12.86
CA THR A 229 1.38 6.97 14.13
C THR A 229 0.96 8.44 14.03
N VAL A 230 1.80 9.30 13.47
CA VAL A 230 1.47 10.72 13.26
C VAL A 230 0.24 10.84 12.37
N PHE A 231 0.21 10.12 11.24
CA PHE A 231 -0.92 10.15 10.31
C PHE A 231 -2.23 9.76 11.01
N THR A 232 -2.27 8.61 11.66
CA THR A 232 -3.49 8.11 12.33
C THR A 232 -3.94 9.00 13.46
N THR A 233 -3.00 9.56 14.24
CA THR A 233 -3.31 10.47 15.36
C THR A 233 -3.91 11.78 14.84
N VAL A 234 -3.31 12.40 13.83
CA VAL A 234 -3.83 13.64 13.24
C VAL A 234 -5.22 13.41 12.66
N MET A 235 -5.42 12.31 11.91
CA MET A 235 -6.72 11.97 11.34
C MET A 235 -7.80 11.77 12.40
N ALA A 236 -7.48 11.07 13.50
CA ALA A 236 -8.42 10.85 14.59
C ALA A 236 -8.86 12.17 15.27
N HIS A 237 -7.90 13.05 15.56
CA HIS A 237 -8.19 14.34 16.18
C HIS A 237 -9.00 15.27 15.27
N GLN A 238 -8.63 15.40 14.01
CA GLN A 238 -9.34 16.25 13.05
C GLN A 238 -10.78 15.81 12.84
N THR A 239 -11.01 14.50 12.72
CA THR A 239 -12.37 13.94 12.57
C THR A 239 -13.25 14.25 13.79
N ALA A 240 -12.72 14.16 15.00
CA ALA A 240 -13.46 14.46 16.23
C ALA A 240 -13.85 15.94 16.30
N LEU A 241 -12.94 16.85 16.00
CA LEU A 241 -13.18 18.30 16.03
C LEU A 241 -14.19 18.73 14.96
N ALA A 242 -14.05 18.26 13.74
CA ALA A 242 -14.92 18.61 12.62
C ALA A 242 -16.38 18.13 12.86
N LYS A 243 -16.57 16.89 13.35
CA LYS A 243 -17.91 16.37 13.69
C LYS A 243 -18.62 17.22 14.75
N SER A 244 -17.90 17.71 15.73
CA SER A 244 -18.49 18.56 16.79
C SER A 244 -19.00 19.88 16.25
N ALA A 245 -18.28 20.53 15.34
CA ALA A 245 -18.67 21.80 14.74
C ALA A 245 -19.94 21.65 13.85
N ASP A 246 -19.97 20.67 12.97
CA ASP A 246 -21.07 20.49 12.02
C ASP A 246 -22.35 19.96 12.68
N SER A 247 -22.25 19.15 13.74
CA SER A 247 -23.41 18.67 14.49
C SER A 247 -24.19 19.79 15.16
N VAL A 248 -23.53 20.83 15.63
CA VAL A 248 -24.18 22.02 16.20
C VAL A 248 -24.91 22.80 15.12
N ALA A 249 -24.28 23.02 13.97
CA ALA A 249 -24.90 23.73 12.86
C ALA A 249 -26.15 23.03 12.30
N LEU A 250 -26.09 21.72 12.10
CA LEU A 250 -27.22 20.91 11.62
C LEU A 250 -28.39 20.88 12.64
N ARG A 251 -28.10 20.76 13.95
CA ARG A 251 -29.13 20.82 14.99
C ARG A 251 -29.80 22.18 15.04
N SER A 252 -29.05 23.25 14.87
CA SER A 252 -29.58 24.63 14.83
C SER A 252 -30.51 24.83 13.64
N LEU A 253 -30.15 24.31 12.45
CA LEU A 253 -30.97 24.34 11.24
C LEU A 253 -32.27 23.52 11.41
N LYS A 254 -32.18 22.29 11.92
CA LYS A 254 -33.39 21.46 12.23
C LYS A 254 -34.31 22.12 13.25
N PHE A 255 -33.77 22.76 14.27
CA PHE A 255 -34.55 23.49 15.26
C PHE A 255 -35.26 24.71 14.69
N ALA A 256 -34.56 25.49 13.84
CA ALA A 256 -35.14 26.66 13.19
C ALA A 256 -36.24 26.28 12.18
N SER A 257 -36.03 25.22 11.38
CA SER A 257 -37.06 24.78 10.39
C SER A 257 -38.24 24.11 11.02
N GLY A 258 -38.08 23.32 12.10
CA GLY A 258 -39.18 22.60 12.76
C GLY A 258 -40.09 23.48 13.58
N ASN A 259 -39.61 24.58 14.17
CA ASN A 259 -40.40 25.42 15.08
C ASN A 259 -40.97 26.71 14.47
N MET A 260 -40.41 27.16 13.31
CA MET A 260 -40.86 28.44 12.70
C MET A 260 -42.05 28.31 11.72
N ILE A 261 -42.34 27.11 11.20
CA ILE A 261 -43.38 26.92 10.16
C ILE A 261 -44.23 25.70 10.49
N PRO A 262 -45.33 25.87 11.28
CA PRO A 262 -46.09 24.74 11.84
C PRO A 262 -46.85 23.87 10.83
N VAL A 263 -47.05 24.32 9.59
CA VAL A 263 -47.85 23.59 8.59
C VAL A 263 -46.98 22.88 7.53
N ILE A 264 -45.73 23.33 7.29
CA ILE A 264 -44.86 22.83 6.23
C ILE A 264 -43.60 22.17 6.82
N GLY A 265 -43.32 22.38 8.11
CA GLY A 265 -42.07 21.93 8.76
C GLY A 265 -41.87 20.42 8.77
N GLY A 266 -42.96 19.64 8.85
CA GLY A 266 -42.88 18.16 8.80
C GLY A 266 -42.46 17.64 7.45
N ALA A 267 -43.11 18.10 6.37
CA ALA A 267 -42.76 17.69 5.00
C ALA A 267 -41.35 18.14 4.57
N LEU A 268 -40.89 19.32 5.04
CA LEU A 268 -39.53 19.79 4.81
C LEU A 268 -38.50 18.97 5.59
N GLY A 269 -38.83 18.52 6.79
CA GLY A 269 -37.98 17.65 7.60
C GLY A 269 -37.81 16.26 6.97
N GLU A 270 -38.89 15.65 6.49
CA GLU A 270 -38.86 14.35 5.79
C GLU A 270 -38.10 14.44 4.46
N ALA A 271 -38.26 15.52 3.69
CA ALA A 271 -37.51 15.76 2.47
C ALA A 271 -35.99 15.95 2.74
N ALA A 272 -35.64 16.66 3.82
CA ALA A 272 -34.26 16.84 4.25
C ALA A 272 -33.63 15.52 4.71
N ASP A 273 -34.38 14.71 5.48
CA ASP A 273 -33.89 13.38 5.92
C ASP A 273 -33.74 12.40 4.74
N GLY A 274 -34.65 12.45 3.74
CA GLY A 274 -34.55 11.69 2.49
C GLY A 274 -33.35 12.11 1.65
N TYR A 275 -33.07 13.42 1.54
CA TYR A 275 -31.88 13.93 0.87
C TYR A 275 -30.59 13.48 1.56
N LEU A 276 -30.50 13.61 2.88
CA LEU A 276 -29.34 13.17 3.66
C LEU A 276 -29.12 11.66 3.57
N ALA A 277 -30.18 10.86 3.53
CA ALA A 277 -30.10 9.42 3.31
C ALA A 277 -29.53 9.09 1.92
N GLY A 278 -30.00 9.77 0.86
CA GLY A 278 -29.48 9.62 -0.50
C GLY A 278 -27.99 9.97 -0.60
N VAL A 279 -27.60 11.12 -0.06
CA VAL A 279 -26.18 11.54 -0.03
C VAL A 279 -25.32 10.58 0.78
N SER A 280 -25.87 9.98 1.85
CA SER A 280 -25.18 8.94 2.63
C SER A 280 -24.88 7.68 1.81
N LEU A 281 -25.83 7.27 0.97
CA LEU A 281 -25.64 6.13 0.06
C LEU A 281 -24.56 6.40 -0.98
N ILE A 282 -24.62 7.55 -1.67
CA ILE A 282 -23.59 7.98 -2.65
C ILE A 282 -22.21 7.97 -2.02
N ARG A 283 -22.09 8.48 -0.83
CA ARG A 283 -20.83 8.56 -0.09
C ARG A 283 -20.25 7.20 0.26
N SER A 284 -21.08 6.26 0.67
CA SER A 284 -20.68 4.88 0.96
C SER A 284 -20.18 4.17 -0.29
N ALA A 285 -20.85 4.35 -1.43
CA ALA A 285 -20.46 3.82 -2.72
C ALA A 285 -19.11 4.35 -3.20
N SER A 286 -18.97 5.67 -3.17
CA SER A 286 -17.73 6.33 -3.57
C SER A 286 -16.55 5.89 -2.69
N GLY A 287 -16.77 5.73 -1.39
CA GLY A 287 -15.77 5.20 -0.46
C GLY A 287 -15.34 3.78 -0.81
N THR A 288 -16.29 2.93 -1.18
CA THR A 288 -16.01 1.53 -1.57
C THR A 288 -15.22 1.47 -2.88
N LEU A 289 -15.60 2.28 -3.89
CA LEU A 289 -14.88 2.37 -5.14
C LEU A 289 -13.44 2.87 -4.93
N ALA A 290 -13.26 3.91 -4.11
CA ALA A 290 -11.95 4.44 -3.80
C ALA A 290 -11.04 3.41 -3.10
N ALA A 291 -11.57 2.69 -2.10
CA ALA A 291 -10.84 1.63 -1.42
C ALA A 291 -10.49 0.48 -2.38
N ALA A 292 -11.45 0.07 -3.23
CA ALA A 292 -11.23 -0.96 -4.23
C ALA A 292 -10.16 -0.54 -5.25
N ALA A 293 -10.16 0.72 -5.69
CA ALA A 293 -9.16 1.25 -6.61
C ALA A 293 -7.74 1.18 -6.01
N VAL A 294 -7.57 1.60 -4.74
CA VAL A 294 -6.28 1.50 -4.04
C VAL A 294 -5.83 0.04 -3.93
N ILE A 295 -6.73 -0.86 -3.51
CA ILE A 295 -6.41 -2.28 -3.34
C ILE A 295 -6.04 -2.92 -4.68
N SER A 296 -6.83 -2.67 -5.74
CA SER A 296 -6.60 -3.23 -7.08
C SER A 296 -5.27 -2.78 -7.66
N TYR A 297 -4.89 -1.53 -7.44
CA TYR A 297 -3.63 -0.98 -7.92
C TYR A 297 -2.43 -1.55 -7.15
N VAL A 298 -2.53 -1.68 -5.84
CA VAL A 298 -1.42 -2.05 -4.95
C VAL A 298 -1.15 -3.55 -4.92
N LEU A 299 -2.21 -4.36 -4.95
CA LEU A 299 -2.15 -5.80 -4.71
C LEU A 299 -1.18 -6.54 -5.66
N PRO A 300 -1.14 -6.28 -6.98
CA PRO A 300 -0.21 -6.94 -7.88
C PRO A 300 1.27 -6.63 -7.56
N ALA A 301 1.58 -5.37 -7.24
CA ALA A 301 2.93 -4.96 -6.89
C ALA A 301 3.39 -5.59 -5.57
N LEU A 302 2.53 -5.54 -4.56
CA LEU A 302 2.77 -6.12 -3.24
C LEU A 302 3.02 -7.63 -3.32
N LEU A 303 2.22 -8.35 -4.09
CA LEU A 303 2.39 -9.80 -4.26
C LEU A 303 3.67 -10.16 -5.01
N LYS A 304 4.07 -9.41 -6.04
CA LYS A 304 5.35 -9.62 -6.74
C LYS A 304 6.54 -9.52 -5.78
N ILE A 305 6.58 -8.48 -4.94
CA ILE A 305 7.66 -8.30 -3.98
C ILE A 305 7.62 -9.37 -2.88
N ALA A 306 6.43 -9.69 -2.36
CA ALA A 306 6.25 -10.68 -1.30
C ALA A 306 6.63 -12.10 -1.74
N VAL A 307 6.27 -12.50 -2.96
CA VAL A 307 6.61 -13.83 -3.52
C VAL A 307 8.11 -13.93 -3.76
N LEU A 308 8.75 -12.91 -4.36
CA LEU A 308 10.21 -12.94 -4.54
C LEU A 308 10.94 -12.97 -3.20
N ARG A 309 10.52 -12.19 -2.21
CA ARG A 309 11.05 -12.24 -0.85
C ARG A 309 10.94 -13.63 -0.23
N ALA A 310 9.77 -14.28 -0.35
CA ALA A 310 9.57 -15.64 0.14
C ALA A 310 10.48 -16.65 -0.58
N GLY A 311 10.63 -16.50 -1.89
CA GLY A 311 11.54 -17.30 -2.70
C GLY A 311 12.99 -17.13 -2.28
N LEU A 312 13.46 -15.90 -2.09
CA LEU A 312 14.83 -15.64 -1.59
C LEU A 312 15.06 -16.26 -0.21
N SER A 313 14.06 -16.21 0.69
CA SER A 313 14.16 -16.86 2.00
C SER A 313 14.32 -18.38 1.88
N ALA A 314 13.59 -19.01 0.96
CA ALA A 314 13.73 -20.45 0.68
C ALA A 314 15.09 -20.77 0.05
N VAL A 315 15.58 -19.94 -0.87
CA VAL A 315 16.90 -20.08 -1.48
C VAL A 315 18.02 -19.93 -0.45
N ALA A 316 17.89 -18.98 0.49
CA ALA A 316 18.86 -18.82 1.58
C ALA A 316 18.92 -20.07 2.48
N ALA A 317 17.78 -20.65 2.84
CA ALA A 317 17.73 -21.89 3.60
C ALA A 317 18.38 -23.06 2.85
N GLY A 318 18.13 -23.18 1.53
CA GLY A 318 18.80 -24.17 0.68
C GLY A 318 20.31 -23.98 0.61
N ALA A 319 20.80 -22.75 0.52
CA ALA A 319 22.23 -22.43 0.51
C ALA A 319 22.90 -22.80 1.85
N GLU A 320 22.22 -22.61 3.00
CA GLU A 320 22.72 -23.04 4.30
C GLU A 320 22.91 -24.56 4.37
N ILE A 321 21.92 -25.33 3.87
CA ILE A 321 22.01 -26.80 3.81
C ILE A 321 23.19 -27.26 2.96
N MET A 322 23.52 -26.50 1.89
CA MET A 322 24.70 -26.78 1.04
C MET A 322 26.04 -26.31 1.65
N GLY A 323 26.04 -25.85 2.91
CA GLY A 323 27.25 -25.34 3.56
C GLY A 323 27.69 -23.95 3.08
N ARG A 324 26.83 -23.21 2.36
CA ARG A 324 27.11 -21.88 1.82
C ARG A 324 26.55 -20.78 2.72
N GLY A 325 26.87 -20.80 4.00
CA GLY A 325 26.32 -19.89 4.99
C GLY A 325 26.60 -18.40 4.74
N LYS A 326 27.76 -18.06 4.15
CA LYS A 326 28.11 -16.67 3.82
C LYS A 326 27.20 -16.12 2.71
N GLU A 327 27.00 -16.88 1.65
CA GLU A 327 26.12 -16.52 0.54
C GLU A 327 24.64 -16.53 0.97
N ALA A 328 24.25 -17.51 1.79
CA ALA A 328 22.92 -17.57 2.36
C ALA A 328 22.57 -16.30 3.16
N ALA A 329 23.53 -15.76 3.93
CA ALA A 329 23.35 -14.53 4.67
C ALA A 329 23.09 -13.33 3.74
N VAL A 330 23.77 -13.24 2.59
CA VAL A 330 23.55 -12.17 1.59
C VAL A 330 22.14 -12.24 1.01
N VAL A 331 21.70 -13.44 0.63
CA VAL A 331 20.33 -13.68 0.11
C VAL A 331 19.28 -13.33 1.15
N ARG A 332 19.52 -13.65 2.42
CA ARG A 332 18.63 -13.33 3.54
C ARG A 332 18.53 -11.82 3.75
N GLU A 333 19.65 -11.10 3.77
CA GLU A 333 19.68 -9.64 3.91
C GLU A 333 18.90 -8.95 2.78
N ALA A 334 19.05 -9.42 1.53
CA ALA A 334 18.26 -8.95 0.40
C ALA A 334 16.75 -9.15 0.61
N GLY A 335 16.35 -10.32 1.13
CA GLY A 335 14.97 -10.62 1.51
C GLY A 335 14.42 -9.70 2.60
N GLU A 336 15.26 -9.29 3.57
CA GLU A 336 14.87 -8.34 4.63
C GLU A 336 14.61 -6.95 4.06
N VAL A 337 15.45 -6.46 3.15
CA VAL A 337 15.26 -5.16 2.50
C VAL A 337 13.97 -5.14 1.66
N LEU A 338 13.67 -6.23 0.92
CA LEU A 338 12.37 -6.38 0.25
C LEU A 338 11.21 -6.41 1.25
N GLY A 339 11.44 -6.92 2.46
CA GLY A 339 10.45 -6.87 3.53
C GLY A 339 10.10 -5.45 3.97
N ILE A 340 11.06 -4.54 3.96
CA ILE A 340 10.82 -3.12 4.25
C ILE A 340 10.04 -2.48 3.09
N ALA A 341 10.35 -2.81 1.84
CA ALA A 341 9.59 -2.34 0.68
C ALA A 341 8.11 -2.77 0.74
N VAL A 342 7.84 -4.03 1.11
CA VAL A 342 6.46 -4.51 1.37
C VAL A 342 5.81 -3.71 2.49
N ALA A 343 6.51 -3.45 3.59
CA ALA A 343 5.97 -2.67 4.70
C ALA A 343 5.64 -1.23 4.31
N LEU A 344 6.46 -0.58 3.47
CA LEU A 344 6.20 0.75 2.92
C LEU A 344 4.89 0.79 2.14
N ILE A 345 4.73 -0.12 1.16
CA ILE A 345 3.51 -0.19 0.35
C ILE A 345 2.30 -0.50 1.22
N CYS A 346 2.39 -1.47 2.13
CA CYS A 346 1.30 -1.83 3.05
C CYS A 346 0.88 -0.63 3.92
N THR A 347 1.84 0.09 4.50
CA THR A 347 1.54 1.24 5.35
C THR A 347 0.85 2.35 4.55
N ALA A 348 1.38 2.71 3.38
CA ALA A 348 0.78 3.73 2.52
C ALA A 348 -0.65 3.35 2.10
N SER A 349 -0.87 2.08 1.72
CA SER A 349 -2.19 1.57 1.32
C SER A 349 -3.19 1.61 2.47
N VAL A 350 -2.79 1.15 3.67
CA VAL A 350 -3.66 1.16 4.86
C VAL A 350 -4.02 2.60 5.24
N LEU A 351 -3.05 3.51 5.24
CA LEU A 351 -3.30 4.91 5.57
C LEU A 351 -4.24 5.56 4.55
N SER A 352 -4.10 5.24 3.26
CA SER A 352 -5.00 5.74 2.21
C SER A 352 -6.43 5.20 2.37
N VAL A 353 -6.59 3.91 2.66
CA VAL A 353 -7.91 3.30 2.91
C VAL A 353 -8.55 3.89 4.18
N ILE A 354 -7.77 4.11 5.25
CA ILE A 354 -8.28 4.79 6.47
C ILE A 354 -8.72 6.21 6.12
N ALA A 355 -7.95 6.94 5.33
CA ALA A 355 -8.30 8.29 4.90
C ALA A 355 -9.64 8.32 4.14
N VAL A 356 -9.82 7.41 3.17
CA VAL A 356 -11.09 7.24 2.46
C VAL A 356 -12.22 6.86 3.43
N GLY A 357 -11.96 5.93 4.35
CA GLY A 357 -12.93 5.47 5.35
C GLY A 357 -13.41 6.59 6.27
N VAL A 358 -12.55 7.54 6.63
CA VAL A 358 -12.94 8.73 7.41
C VAL A 358 -13.95 9.59 6.64
N PHE A 359 -13.75 9.80 5.35
CA PHE A 359 -14.75 10.50 4.52
C PHE A 359 -16.03 9.69 4.34
N ALA A 360 -15.93 8.38 4.18
CA ALA A 360 -17.10 7.51 4.02
C ALA A 360 -17.89 7.33 5.33
N GLY A 361 -17.25 7.27 6.50
CA GLY A 361 -17.85 6.92 7.78
C GLY A 361 -18.27 8.08 8.70
N SER A 362 -18.00 9.33 8.36
CA SER A 362 -18.16 10.47 9.27
C SER A 362 -19.53 11.14 9.25
N LEU A 363 -20.63 10.42 8.93
CA LEU A 363 -21.97 10.93 9.21
C LEU A 363 -22.28 10.89 10.71
N PRO A 364 -22.97 11.90 11.26
CA PRO A 364 -23.65 11.76 12.53
C PRO A 364 -24.81 10.81 12.29
N GLY A 365 -24.56 9.52 12.40
CA GLY A 365 -25.59 8.51 12.39
C GLY A 365 -26.07 8.27 13.80
N GLY A 366 -27.37 8.49 14.03
CA GLY A 366 -28.11 8.09 15.19
C GLY A 366 -27.89 8.93 16.42
#